data_7d8a76ae70a83f021071583dae0647c7
#
_entry.id   7d8a76ae70a83f021071583dae0647c7
#
_cell.length_a   1.000
_cell.length_b   1.000
_cell.length_c   1.000
_cell.angle_alpha   90.00
_cell.angle_beta   90.00
_cell.angle_gamma   90.00
#
_symmetry.space_group_name_H-M   'P 1'
#
loop_
_entity.id
_entity.type
_entity.pdbx_description
1 polymer ?
#
loop_
_entity_poly.entity_id
_entity_poly.type
_entity_poly.pdbx_seq_one_letter_code
_entity_poly.pdbx_strand_id
1 'polypeptide(L)'
;MPEARVTLRNATGLHARPAKIFSRAAAEFAADVSVEKDGRRVNAKSVLSLLTLDCHQGDEILISVEGDDAASTLAELVALVEAGLGESEGKEREEPA
;
A
#
# COMPACT_ATOMS: atom_id res chain seq x y z
N MET A 1 18.06 4.43 1.66
CA MET A 1 16.73 4.35 1.06
C MET A 1 15.69 4.09 2.16
N PRO A 2 14.78 5.03 2.40
CA PRO A 2 13.77 4.83 3.43
C PRO A 2 12.86 3.65 3.11
N GLU A 3 12.57 2.85 4.13
CA GLU A 3 11.64 1.75 3.95
C GLU A 3 10.98 1.43 5.27
N ALA A 4 9.81 0.79 5.21
CA ALA A 4 9.06 0.42 6.39
C ALA A 4 8.25 -0.83 6.12
N ARG A 5 8.15 -1.67 7.13
CA ARG A 5 7.29 -2.84 7.07
C ARG A 5 5.96 -2.48 7.68
N VAL A 6 4.89 -2.82 7.00
CA VAL A 6 3.55 -2.54 7.51
C VAL A 6 2.67 -3.76 7.29
N THR A 7 1.68 -3.90 8.15
CA THR A 7 0.72 -5.00 8.05
C THR A 7 -0.55 -4.49 7.41
N LEU A 8 -1.05 -5.23 6.44
CA LEU A 8 -2.31 -4.88 5.79
C LEU A 8 -3.47 -5.18 6.72
N ARG A 9 -4.25 -4.16 7.05
CA ARG A 9 -5.34 -4.30 8.01
C ARG A 9 -6.70 -4.40 7.35
N ASN A 10 -6.80 -3.90 6.14
CA ASN A 10 -8.08 -3.89 5.45
C ASN A 10 -8.51 -5.29 5.03
N ALA A 11 -9.81 -5.49 4.93
CA ALA A 11 -10.37 -6.83 4.73
C ALA A 11 -9.84 -7.54 3.50
N THR A 12 -9.64 -6.83 2.40
CA THR A 12 -9.25 -7.48 1.15
C THR A 12 -7.75 -7.43 0.85
N GLY A 13 -6.95 -6.83 1.74
CA GLY A 13 -5.53 -6.70 1.48
C GLY A 13 -5.26 -5.82 0.27
N LEU A 14 -4.32 -6.22 -0.58
CA LEU A 14 -4.02 -5.44 -1.79
C LEU A 14 -4.70 -6.07 -3.00
N HIS A 15 -6.02 -6.14 -2.97
CA HIS A 15 -6.79 -6.56 -4.14
C HIS A 15 -7.28 -5.31 -4.88
N ALA A 16 -8.22 -5.46 -5.78
CA ALA A 16 -8.53 -4.43 -6.78
C ALA A 16 -8.60 -2.99 -6.27
N ARG A 17 -9.53 -2.71 -5.36
CA ARG A 17 -9.72 -1.33 -4.93
C ARG A 17 -8.58 -0.80 -4.06
N PRO A 18 -8.14 -1.53 -3.03
CA PRO A 18 -7.03 -1.05 -2.23
C PRO A 18 -5.75 -0.88 -3.03
N ALA A 19 -5.48 -1.78 -3.96
CA ALA A 19 -4.30 -1.66 -4.81
C ALA A 19 -4.37 -0.40 -5.66
N LYS A 20 -5.56 -0.09 -6.16
CA LYS A 20 -5.74 1.11 -6.97
C LYS A 20 -5.53 2.37 -6.13
N ILE A 21 -6.06 2.37 -4.90
CA ILE A 21 -5.89 3.51 -4.00
C ILE A 21 -4.41 3.71 -3.69
N PHE A 22 -3.71 2.64 -3.36
CA PHE A 22 -2.30 2.73 -3.04
C PHE A 22 -1.48 3.18 -4.25
N SER A 23 -1.76 2.61 -5.40
CA SER A 23 -1.04 2.94 -6.63
C SER A 23 -1.22 4.41 -7.00
N ARG A 24 -2.44 4.91 -6.88
CA ARG A 24 -2.71 6.31 -7.20
C ARG A 24 -2.00 7.24 -6.23
N ALA A 25 -2.01 6.90 -4.95
CA ALA A 25 -1.31 7.71 -3.97
C ALA A 25 0.18 7.73 -4.25
N ALA A 26 0.75 6.57 -4.56
CA ALA A 26 2.18 6.50 -4.87
C ALA A 26 2.51 7.31 -6.12
N ALA A 27 1.62 7.32 -7.09
CA ALA A 27 1.86 8.01 -8.35
C ALA A 27 1.86 9.53 -8.19
N GLU A 28 1.32 10.05 -7.09
CA GLU A 28 1.33 11.49 -6.86
C GLU A 28 2.70 12.01 -6.43
N PHE A 29 3.61 11.12 -6.09
CA PHE A 29 4.95 11.51 -5.67
C PHE A 29 5.94 11.26 -6.79
N ALA A 30 6.95 12.13 -6.87
CA ALA A 30 8.00 11.97 -7.89
C ALA A 30 8.93 10.80 -7.55
N ALA A 31 9.05 10.47 -6.27
CA ALA A 31 9.95 9.42 -5.85
C ALA A 31 9.50 8.05 -6.38
N ASP A 32 10.46 7.15 -6.50
CA ASP A 32 10.15 5.78 -6.89
C ASP A 32 9.66 5.01 -5.66
N VAL A 33 8.58 4.29 -5.81
CA VAL A 33 7.98 3.54 -4.71
C VAL A 33 7.87 2.07 -5.11
N SER A 34 8.32 1.19 -4.23
CA SER A 34 8.17 -0.24 -4.46
C SER A 34 7.57 -0.91 -3.25
N VAL A 35 6.94 -2.05 -3.49
CA VAL A 35 6.35 -2.87 -2.44
C VAL A 35 6.89 -4.29 -2.61
N GLU A 36 7.27 -4.89 -1.50
CA GLU A 36 7.83 -6.24 -1.53
C GLU A 36 7.08 -7.13 -0.56
N LYS A 37 6.82 -8.35 -0.99
CA LYS A 37 6.25 -9.37 -0.15
C LYS A 37 6.92 -10.69 -0.48
N ASP A 38 7.39 -11.39 0.54
CA ASP A 38 8.03 -12.71 0.38
C ASP A 38 9.15 -12.68 -0.65
N GLY A 39 9.94 -11.62 -0.63
CA GLY A 39 11.10 -11.52 -1.52
C GLY A 39 10.80 -11.01 -2.91
N ARG A 40 9.52 -10.75 -3.22
CA ARG A 40 9.15 -10.27 -4.54
C ARG A 40 8.83 -8.78 -4.48
N ARG A 41 9.60 -8.00 -5.23
CA ARG A 41 9.46 -6.55 -5.23
C ARG A 41 8.83 -6.07 -6.53
N VAL A 42 7.87 -5.18 -6.44
CA VAL A 42 7.20 -4.64 -7.61
C VAL A 42 7.08 -3.13 -7.51
N ASN A 43 6.81 -2.50 -8.65
CA ASN A 43 6.59 -1.05 -8.73
C ASN A 43 5.21 -0.72 -8.18
N ALA A 44 5.16 0.07 -7.12
CA ALA A 44 3.91 0.38 -6.46
C ALA A 44 2.99 1.29 -7.27
N LYS A 45 3.53 1.96 -8.30
CA LYS A 45 2.70 2.82 -9.14
C LYS A 45 1.93 2.03 -10.20
N SER A 46 2.12 0.72 -10.24
CA SER A 46 1.42 -0.16 -11.17
C SER A 46 0.41 -1.02 -10.43
N VAL A 47 -0.87 -0.83 -10.68
CA VAL A 47 -1.92 -1.62 -10.06
C VAL A 47 -1.73 -3.10 -10.37
N LEU A 48 -1.46 -3.41 -11.64
CA LEU A 48 -1.29 -4.81 -12.04
C LEU A 48 -0.13 -5.47 -11.30
N SER A 49 0.96 -4.73 -11.12
CA SER A 49 2.10 -5.28 -10.39
C SER A 49 1.75 -5.57 -8.94
N LEU A 50 1.02 -4.65 -8.30
CA LEU A 50 0.60 -4.86 -6.92
C LEU A 50 -0.28 -6.10 -6.80
N LEU A 51 -1.16 -6.31 -7.77
CA LEU A 51 -2.05 -7.47 -7.74
C LEU A 51 -1.29 -8.78 -7.83
N THR A 52 -0.13 -8.77 -8.49
CA THR A 52 0.65 -10.01 -8.61
C THR A 52 1.27 -10.46 -7.29
N LEU A 53 1.29 -9.61 -6.28
CA LEU A 53 1.84 -9.99 -4.98
C LEU A 53 0.86 -10.84 -4.17
N ASP A 54 -0.41 -10.82 -4.53
CA ASP A 54 -1.42 -11.63 -3.86
C ASP A 54 -1.42 -11.40 -2.35
N CYS A 55 -1.52 -10.13 -1.97
CA CYS A 55 -1.50 -9.76 -0.57
C CYS A 55 -2.89 -9.79 0.04
N HIS A 56 -2.98 -10.33 1.25
CA HIS A 56 -4.25 -10.49 1.95
C HIS A 56 -4.21 -9.77 3.29
N GLN A 57 -5.36 -9.67 3.93
CA GLN A 57 -5.44 -9.09 5.25
C GLN A 57 -4.49 -9.84 6.19
N GLY A 58 -3.71 -9.08 6.94
CA GLY A 58 -2.76 -9.66 7.88
C GLY A 58 -1.38 -9.87 7.31
N ASP A 59 -1.23 -9.77 6.00
CA ASP A 59 0.10 -9.92 5.39
C ASP A 59 0.94 -8.69 5.65
N GLU A 60 2.24 -8.91 5.77
CA GLU A 60 3.19 -7.82 5.96
C GLU A 60 3.86 -7.51 4.65
N ILE A 61 3.96 -6.23 4.33
CA ILE A 61 4.66 -5.79 3.13
C ILE A 61 5.75 -4.80 3.52
N LEU A 62 6.75 -4.70 2.66
CA LEU A 62 7.83 -3.73 2.83
C LEU A 62 7.67 -2.65 1.77
N ILE A 63 7.49 -1.41 2.23
CA ILE A 63 7.38 -0.27 1.32
C ILE A 63 8.74 0.41 1.29
N SER A 64 9.29 0.61 0.10
CA SER A 64 10.58 1.28 -0.07
C SER A 64 10.40 2.49 -0.98
N VAL A 65 11.04 3.59 -0.64
CA VAL A 65 10.92 4.83 -1.42
C VAL A 65 12.32 5.35 -1.70
N GLU A 66 12.55 5.76 -2.95
CA GLU A 66 13.83 6.30 -3.34
C GLU A 66 13.63 7.58 -4.14
N GLY A 67 14.37 8.62 -3.79
CA GLY A 67 14.28 9.89 -4.50
C GLY A 67 14.06 11.04 -3.53
N ASP A 68 13.74 12.20 -4.09
CA ASP A 68 13.55 13.39 -3.29
C ASP A 68 12.32 13.21 -2.38
N ASP A 69 12.43 13.73 -1.18
CA ASP A 69 11.34 13.66 -0.19
C ASP A 69 10.92 12.23 0.12
N ALA A 70 11.85 11.29 -0.01
CA ALA A 70 11.51 9.88 0.19
C ALA A 70 10.96 9.61 1.58
N ALA A 71 11.52 10.24 2.61
CA ALA A 71 11.06 9.99 3.97
C ALA A 71 9.61 10.44 4.19
N SER A 72 9.25 11.63 3.68
CA SER A 72 7.89 12.10 3.85
C SER A 72 6.91 11.31 2.98
N THR A 73 7.33 10.90 1.79
CA THR A 73 6.53 10.07 0.93
C THR A 73 6.24 8.73 1.62
N LEU A 74 7.27 8.14 2.20
CA LEU A 74 7.10 6.88 2.91
C LEU A 74 6.11 7.03 4.06
N ALA A 75 6.25 8.10 4.84
CA ALA A 75 5.36 8.32 5.98
C ALA A 75 3.91 8.41 5.54
N GLU A 76 3.64 9.09 4.42
CA GLU A 76 2.28 9.22 3.95
C GLU A 76 1.71 7.89 3.46
N LEU A 77 2.54 7.09 2.78
CA LEU A 77 2.08 5.80 2.30
C LEU A 77 1.85 4.82 3.43
N VAL A 78 2.71 4.84 4.45
CA VAL A 78 2.52 4.02 5.63
C VAL A 78 1.21 4.38 6.33
N ALA A 79 0.95 5.69 6.48
CA ALA A 79 -0.28 6.15 7.11
C ALA A 79 -1.51 5.68 6.34
N LEU A 80 -1.42 5.68 5.01
CA LEU A 80 -2.52 5.24 4.17
C LEU A 80 -2.83 3.75 4.40
N VAL A 81 -1.78 2.94 4.49
CA VAL A 81 -1.97 1.51 4.76
C VAL A 81 -2.56 1.31 6.15
N GLU A 82 -2.04 2.03 7.14
CA GLU A 82 -2.52 1.87 8.51
C GLU A 82 -3.94 2.37 8.68
N ALA A 83 -4.38 3.26 7.80
CA ALA A 83 -5.76 3.74 7.83
C ALA A 83 -6.72 2.80 7.10
N GLY A 84 -6.22 1.72 6.50
CA GLY A 84 -7.08 0.72 5.91
C GLY A 84 -7.27 0.83 4.41
N LEU A 85 -6.51 1.67 3.73
CA LEU A 85 -6.57 1.81 2.27
C LEU A 85 -8.00 2.03 1.78
N GLY A 86 -8.76 2.84 2.50
CA GLY A 86 -10.11 3.13 2.10
C GLY A 86 -11.14 2.10 2.54
N GLU A 87 -10.71 1.06 3.27
CA GLU A 87 -11.60 0.04 3.81
C GLU A 87 -11.49 0.00 5.31
N SER A 88 -12.57 -0.35 5.97
CA SER A 88 -12.48 -0.60 7.39
C SER A 88 -11.79 -1.94 7.60
N GLU A 89 -11.29 -2.16 8.80
CA GLU A 89 -10.62 -3.41 9.10
C GLU A 89 -11.62 -4.53 9.20
N GLY A 90 -12.22 -4.86 8.11
CA GLY A 90 -13.19 -5.92 8.09
C GLY A 90 -14.54 -5.52 8.60
N LYS A 91 -14.75 -4.28 9.05
CA LYS A 91 -15.99 -3.97 9.53
C LYS A 91 -16.65 -3.12 8.58
N GLU A 92 -17.52 -3.22 8.25
CA GLU A 92 -18.11 -2.60 7.39
C GLU A 92 -18.68 -1.56 7.64
N ARG A 93 -18.78 -0.87 7.27
CA ARG A 93 -19.19 0.12 7.52
C ARG A 93 -20.30 0.40 7.22
N GLU A 94 -20.91 0.60 7.41
CA GLU A 94 -21.92 0.81 7.30
C GLU A 94 -22.35 1.78 7.05
N GLU A 95 -22.69 2.16 6.42
CA GLU A 95 -23.05 3.02 6.11
C GLU A 95 -24.08 3.25 6.26
N PRO A 96 -24.25 3.82 6.45
CA PRO A 96 -25.27 4.30 6.79
C PRO A 96 -26.16 4.35 5.92
N ALA A 97 -26.56 4.21 5.74
CA ALA A 97 -27.38 4.07 4.92
C ALA A 97 -28.13 4.84 4.48
#